data_f3437bd75651752db86e071b15cb4798
#
_entry.id   f3437bd75651752db86e071b15cb4798
#
_cell.length_a   1.000
_cell.length_b   1.000
_cell.length_c   1.000
_cell.angle_alpha   90.00
_cell.angle_beta   90.00
_cell.angle_gamma   90.00
#
_symmetry.space_group_name_H-M   'P 1'
#
loop_
_entity.id
_entity.type
_entity.pdbx_description
1 polymer ?
#
loop_
_entity_poly.entity_id
_entity_poly.type
_entity_poly.pdbx_seq_one_letter_code
_entity_poly.pdbx_strand_id
1 'polypeptide(L)'
;FIARIRATVDELQPGVKLEYWAASWLHAIYTQGQNWASPRSRFHEAYLDDWATPTYNRTGFADLLDVFITGTYLEKVWGMDDPESIEYGLARSLKDVDGDCAVYGSLYAQNHVDQFEDAVYLCLSRTDGVMVFDIIQVIENDLWDDIKRGIDRAEKEQKTQK
;
A
#
# COMPACT_ATOMS: atom_id res chain seq x y z
N PHE A 1 -17.71 -11.37 0.14
CA PHE A 1 -16.61 -12.34 0.29
C PHE A 1 -15.71 -11.94 1.45
N ILE A 2 -15.06 -10.77 1.44
CA ILE A 2 -14.11 -10.32 2.49
C ILE A 2 -14.78 -10.30 3.88
N ALA A 3 -16.00 -9.75 4.02
CA ALA A 3 -16.72 -9.74 5.28
C ALA A 3 -16.93 -11.14 5.88
N ARG A 4 -17.13 -12.15 5.04
CA ARG A 4 -17.22 -13.53 5.51
C ARG A 4 -15.89 -14.09 5.99
N ILE A 5 -14.79 -13.75 5.30
CA ILE A 5 -13.44 -14.12 5.75
C ILE A 5 -13.17 -13.46 7.10
N ARG A 6 -13.42 -12.16 7.23
CA ARG A 6 -13.23 -11.42 8.49
C ARG A 6 -13.98 -12.08 9.64
N ALA A 7 -15.27 -12.34 9.46
CA ALA A 7 -16.09 -12.99 10.50
C ALA A 7 -15.55 -14.38 10.88
N THR A 8 -15.09 -15.16 9.90
CA THR A 8 -14.51 -16.48 10.18
C THR A 8 -13.19 -16.38 10.95
N VAL A 9 -12.32 -15.42 10.58
CA VAL A 9 -11.06 -15.18 11.31
C VAL A 9 -11.34 -14.77 12.75
N ASP A 10 -12.27 -13.84 12.96
CA ASP A 10 -12.63 -13.37 14.30
C ASP A 10 -13.22 -14.48 15.19
N GLU A 11 -13.98 -15.40 14.58
CA GLU A 11 -14.56 -16.54 15.30
C GLU A 11 -13.54 -17.61 15.65
N LEU A 12 -12.66 -17.98 14.70
CA LEU A 12 -11.78 -19.14 14.86
C LEU A 12 -10.42 -18.81 15.46
N GLN A 13 -9.91 -17.61 15.18
CA GLN A 13 -8.56 -17.18 15.58
C GLN A 13 -8.54 -15.67 15.90
N PRO A 14 -9.23 -15.24 16.96
CA PRO A 14 -9.22 -13.84 17.36
C PRO A 14 -7.79 -13.38 17.64
N GLY A 15 -7.35 -12.32 16.97
CA GLY A 15 -6.00 -11.79 17.08
C GLY A 15 -5.08 -12.11 15.89
N VAL A 16 -5.50 -12.98 14.97
CA VAL A 16 -4.84 -13.09 13.65
C VAL A 16 -5.25 -11.90 12.80
N LYS A 17 -4.25 -11.21 12.23
CA LYS A 17 -4.47 -10.08 11.34
C LYS A 17 -4.90 -10.55 9.96
N LEU A 18 -5.87 -9.85 9.40
CA LEU A 18 -6.28 -10.01 8.00
C LEU A 18 -5.58 -8.94 7.17
N GLU A 19 -4.63 -9.36 6.38
CA GLU A 19 -3.89 -8.50 5.47
C GLU A 19 -4.31 -8.73 4.03
N TYR A 20 -4.35 -7.67 3.24
CA TYR A 20 -4.71 -7.75 1.83
C TYR A 20 -3.72 -6.98 0.98
N TRP A 21 -3.07 -7.69 0.04
CA TRP A 21 -2.22 -7.06 -0.97
C TRP A 21 -3.00 -6.85 -2.27
N ALA A 22 -2.89 -5.67 -2.84
CA ALA A 22 -3.40 -5.38 -4.17
C ALA A 22 -2.55 -4.32 -4.87
N ALA A 23 -2.54 -4.39 -6.19
CA ALA A 23 -1.98 -3.34 -7.03
C ALA A 23 -2.69 -2.00 -6.76
N SER A 24 -1.92 -0.94 -6.57
CA SER A 24 -2.43 0.40 -6.26
C SER A 24 -2.29 1.39 -7.41
N TRP A 25 -1.78 0.96 -8.56
CA TRP A 25 -1.71 1.84 -9.73
C TRP A 25 -3.11 2.14 -10.28
N LEU A 26 -3.22 3.28 -10.93
CA LEU A 26 -4.44 4.05 -11.15
C LEU A 26 -5.66 3.26 -11.65
N HIS A 27 -5.46 2.26 -12.50
CA HIS A 27 -6.57 1.53 -13.10
C HIS A 27 -6.82 0.15 -12.47
N ALA A 28 -6.01 -0.27 -11.50
CA ALA A 28 -6.06 -1.65 -11.00
C ALA A 28 -7.30 -1.94 -10.15
N ILE A 29 -7.79 -0.99 -9.37
CA ILE A 29 -8.94 -1.19 -8.50
C ILE A 29 -10.14 -1.74 -9.28
N TYR A 30 -10.52 -1.08 -10.37
CA TYR A 30 -11.73 -1.44 -11.10
C TYR A 30 -11.48 -2.43 -12.25
N THR A 31 -10.34 -2.36 -12.92
CA THR A 31 -10.06 -3.29 -14.02
C THR A 31 -9.92 -4.74 -13.53
N GLN A 32 -9.54 -4.94 -12.29
CA GLN A 32 -9.43 -6.24 -11.64
C GLN A 32 -10.60 -6.57 -10.71
N GLY A 33 -11.63 -5.72 -10.66
CA GLY A 33 -12.80 -5.92 -9.83
C GLY A 33 -12.53 -5.84 -8.32
N GLN A 34 -11.48 -5.13 -7.92
CA GLN A 34 -11.05 -5.01 -6.53
C GLN A 34 -11.35 -3.61 -6.00
N ASN A 35 -12.31 -3.47 -5.11
CA ASN A 35 -12.56 -2.22 -4.41
C ASN A 35 -12.01 -2.30 -2.97
N TRP A 36 -10.68 -2.18 -2.82
CA TRP A 36 -10.01 -2.20 -1.54
C TRP A 36 -10.11 -0.87 -0.75
N ALA A 37 -10.68 0.17 -1.33
CA ALA A 37 -10.85 1.45 -0.68
C ALA A 37 -11.77 1.36 0.55
N SER A 38 -11.77 2.39 1.38
CA SER A 38 -12.78 2.60 2.40
C SER A 38 -14.18 2.68 1.78
N PRO A 39 -15.22 2.08 2.39
CA PRO A 39 -16.59 2.33 1.95
C PRO A 39 -17.03 3.79 2.10
N ARG A 40 -16.27 4.62 2.80
CA ARG A 40 -16.45 6.08 2.89
C ARG A 40 -15.70 6.84 1.80
N SER A 41 -14.70 6.23 1.16
CA SER A 41 -13.95 6.89 0.09
C SER A 41 -14.85 7.16 -1.12
N ARG A 42 -14.69 8.35 -1.70
CA ARG A 42 -15.42 8.80 -2.89
C ARG A 42 -14.55 8.66 -4.14
N PHE A 43 -13.66 7.68 -4.17
CA PHE A 43 -12.68 7.55 -5.22
C PHE A 43 -13.31 7.38 -6.62
N HIS A 44 -14.50 6.79 -6.72
CA HIS A 44 -15.23 6.67 -7.98
C HIS A 44 -15.53 8.02 -8.62
N GLU A 45 -15.79 9.06 -7.82
CA GLU A 45 -16.07 10.41 -8.32
C GLU A 45 -14.85 11.03 -9.00
N ALA A 46 -13.65 10.60 -8.62
CA ALA A 46 -12.42 11.11 -9.18
C ALA A 46 -11.93 10.34 -10.43
N TYR A 47 -12.33 9.06 -10.58
CA TYR A 47 -11.67 8.19 -11.55
C TYR A 47 -12.62 7.35 -12.42
N LEU A 48 -13.93 7.30 -12.12
CA LEU A 48 -14.82 6.28 -12.69
C LEU A 48 -16.18 6.84 -13.13
N ASP A 49 -16.17 7.96 -13.84
CA ASP A 49 -17.37 8.75 -14.15
C ASP A 49 -18.46 7.97 -14.92
N ASP A 50 -18.07 7.05 -15.80
CA ASP A 50 -18.99 6.53 -16.80
C ASP A 50 -19.69 5.22 -16.41
N TRP A 51 -19.15 4.45 -15.47
CA TRP A 51 -19.69 3.10 -15.20
C TRP A 51 -19.87 2.78 -13.71
N ALA A 52 -19.19 3.48 -12.80
CA ALA A 52 -19.33 3.20 -11.38
C ALA A 52 -20.70 3.63 -10.88
N THR A 53 -21.46 2.66 -10.38
CA THR A 53 -22.76 2.95 -9.79
C THR A 53 -22.61 3.58 -8.40
N PRO A 54 -23.62 4.32 -7.89
CA PRO A 54 -23.60 4.86 -6.53
C PRO A 54 -23.41 3.79 -5.43
N THR A 55 -23.67 2.52 -5.76
CA THR A 55 -23.46 1.40 -4.84
C THR A 55 -22.03 0.90 -4.85
N TYR A 56 -21.23 1.20 -5.87
CA TYR A 56 -19.85 0.70 -6.00
C TYR A 56 -18.97 1.12 -4.83
N ASN A 57 -19.02 2.37 -4.38
CA ASN A 57 -18.28 2.84 -3.22
C ASN A 57 -18.53 2.02 -1.96
N ARG A 58 -19.79 1.68 -1.74
CA ARG A 58 -20.20 0.89 -0.56
C ARG A 58 -19.73 -0.55 -0.61
N THR A 59 -19.07 -0.98 -1.69
CA THR A 59 -18.41 -2.28 -1.79
C THR A 59 -16.97 -2.26 -1.36
N GLY A 60 -16.44 -1.10 -0.98
CA GLY A 60 -15.12 -0.97 -0.36
C GLY A 60 -15.03 -1.80 0.91
N PHE A 61 -13.84 -2.26 1.24
CA PHE A 61 -13.63 -3.20 2.33
C PHE A 61 -12.39 -2.93 3.19
N ALA A 62 -11.77 -1.75 3.08
CA ALA A 62 -10.64 -1.39 3.94
C ALA A 62 -10.95 -1.51 5.43
N ASP A 63 -12.19 -1.18 5.83
CA ASP A 63 -12.71 -1.28 7.20
C ASP A 63 -12.82 -2.71 7.74
N LEU A 64 -12.62 -3.72 6.89
CA LEU A 64 -12.61 -5.14 7.27
C LEU A 64 -11.20 -5.72 7.37
N LEU A 65 -10.18 -4.92 7.08
CA LEU A 65 -8.78 -5.32 7.10
C LEU A 65 -8.08 -4.81 8.36
N ASP A 66 -7.04 -5.50 8.77
CA ASP A 66 -6.06 -4.97 9.72
C ASP A 66 -4.95 -4.20 9.00
N VAL A 67 -4.55 -4.68 7.81
CA VAL A 67 -3.51 -4.07 6.98
C VAL A 67 -3.88 -4.14 5.50
N PHE A 68 -3.77 -3.03 4.82
CA PHE A 68 -3.73 -2.98 3.37
C PHE A 68 -2.29 -2.81 2.89
N ILE A 69 -1.79 -3.75 2.11
CA ILE A 69 -0.46 -3.69 1.52
C ILE A 69 -0.61 -3.18 0.09
N THR A 70 -0.22 -1.94 -0.14
CA THR A 70 -0.36 -1.31 -1.45
C THR A 70 0.78 -1.68 -2.38
N GLY A 71 0.47 -2.33 -3.50
CA GLY A 71 1.43 -2.77 -4.51
C GLY A 71 1.96 -1.59 -5.33
N THR A 72 2.95 -0.90 -4.81
CA THR A 72 3.61 0.23 -5.49
C THR A 72 4.80 -0.22 -6.34
N TYR A 73 4.60 -1.18 -7.23
CA TYR A 73 5.61 -1.66 -8.18
C TYR A 73 5.74 -0.71 -9.36
N LEU A 74 6.07 0.54 -9.05
CA LEU A 74 6.12 1.66 -9.99
C LEU A 74 7.58 1.97 -10.37
N GLU A 75 7.80 2.74 -11.43
CA GLU A 75 9.14 2.91 -12.00
C GLU A 75 10.00 3.93 -11.25
N LYS A 76 9.36 4.91 -10.59
CA LYS A 76 10.04 6.03 -9.90
C LYS A 76 9.81 5.97 -8.40
N VAL A 77 10.80 6.39 -7.62
CA VAL A 77 10.63 6.52 -6.17
C VAL A 77 9.85 7.79 -5.85
N TRP A 78 10.30 8.94 -6.32
CA TRP A 78 9.77 10.26 -6.02
C TRP A 78 8.88 10.82 -7.12
N GLY A 79 7.86 11.58 -6.76
CA GLY A 79 6.97 12.29 -7.67
C GLY A 79 5.54 12.34 -7.18
N MET A 80 5.21 13.29 -6.29
CA MET A 80 3.87 13.41 -5.70
C MET A 80 2.74 13.56 -6.74
N ASP A 81 3.03 14.15 -7.90
CA ASP A 81 2.08 14.37 -8.99
C ASP A 81 2.28 13.38 -10.17
N ASP A 82 3.15 12.39 -10.00
CA ASP A 82 3.48 11.42 -11.06
C ASP A 82 2.87 10.05 -10.74
N PRO A 83 1.84 9.59 -11.49
CA PRO A 83 1.20 8.30 -11.26
C PRO A 83 2.15 7.09 -11.35
N GLU A 84 3.32 7.25 -11.97
CA GLU A 84 4.34 6.20 -12.07
C GLU A 84 5.33 6.21 -10.91
N SER A 85 5.07 7.01 -9.86
CA SER A 85 5.92 7.08 -8.66
C SER A 85 5.33 6.34 -7.46
N ILE A 86 6.22 5.78 -6.65
CA ILE A 86 5.87 5.19 -5.35
C ILE A 86 5.21 6.25 -4.47
N GLU A 87 5.76 7.47 -4.42
CA GLU A 87 5.26 8.55 -3.57
C GLU A 87 3.79 8.87 -3.87
N TYR A 88 3.42 8.99 -5.15
CA TYR A 88 2.03 9.16 -5.56
C TYR A 88 1.16 7.97 -5.17
N GLY A 89 1.63 6.74 -5.43
CA GLY A 89 0.89 5.51 -5.12
C GLY A 89 0.59 5.36 -3.63
N LEU A 90 1.57 5.68 -2.76
CA LEU A 90 1.38 5.67 -1.30
C LEU A 90 0.39 6.73 -0.86
N ALA A 91 0.56 7.98 -1.32
CA ALA A 91 -0.33 9.09 -0.94
C ALA A 91 -1.79 8.81 -1.34
N ARG A 92 -1.99 8.26 -2.53
CA ARG A 92 -3.30 7.87 -3.01
C ARG A 92 -3.90 6.72 -2.19
N SER A 93 -3.12 5.68 -1.90
CA SER A 93 -3.60 4.56 -1.11
C SER A 93 -4.03 4.98 0.30
N LEU A 94 -3.24 5.83 0.96
CA LEU A 94 -3.60 6.39 2.26
C LEU A 94 -4.92 7.17 2.20
N LYS A 95 -5.11 7.99 1.16
CA LYS A 95 -6.34 8.74 0.94
C LYS A 95 -7.54 7.82 0.73
N ASP A 96 -7.39 6.77 -0.08
CA ASP A 96 -8.49 5.88 -0.44
C ASP A 96 -8.85 4.90 0.68
N VAL A 97 -7.88 4.49 1.50
CA VAL A 97 -8.11 3.68 2.72
C VAL A 97 -8.77 4.51 3.83
N ASP A 98 -8.57 5.83 3.84
CA ASP A 98 -9.23 6.79 4.75
C ASP A 98 -9.11 6.44 6.24
N GLY A 99 -7.98 5.86 6.65
CA GLY A 99 -7.69 5.48 8.04
C GLY A 99 -8.42 4.26 8.57
N ASP A 100 -9.07 3.48 7.71
CA ASP A 100 -9.81 2.27 8.14
C ASP A 100 -8.91 1.13 8.60
N CYS A 101 -7.71 1.03 8.04
CA CYS A 101 -6.69 0.06 8.45
C CYS A 101 -5.28 0.64 8.30
N ALA A 102 -4.28 -0.07 8.82
CA ALA A 102 -2.89 0.27 8.56
C ALA A 102 -2.57 0.11 7.06
N VAL A 103 -1.67 0.94 6.54
CA VAL A 103 -1.20 0.86 5.14
C VAL A 103 0.29 0.54 5.14
N TYR A 104 0.69 -0.49 4.41
CA TYR A 104 2.09 -0.80 4.15
C TYR A 104 2.41 -0.57 2.68
N GLY A 105 3.52 0.10 2.39
CA GLY A 105 4.07 0.15 1.05
C GLY A 105 4.62 -1.21 0.63
N SER A 106 4.57 -1.55 -0.66
CA SER A 106 5.21 -2.76 -1.14
C SER A 106 6.10 -2.45 -2.34
N LEU A 107 7.35 -2.90 -2.26
CA LEU A 107 8.40 -2.61 -3.21
C LEU A 107 8.75 -3.86 -4.02
N TYR A 108 8.88 -3.71 -5.34
CA TYR A 108 9.55 -4.70 -6.17
C TYR A 108 11.04 -4.34 -6.25
N ALA A 109 11.88 -5.10 -5.57
CA ALA A 109 13.28 -4.74 -5.37
C ALA A 109 14.05 -4.54 -6.68
N GLN A 110 13.70 -5.28 -7.74
CA GLN A 110 14.34 -5.15 -9.05
C GLN A 110 14.17 -3.77 -9.70
N ASN A 111 13.07 -3.06 -9.41
CA ASN A 111 12.79 -1.78 -10.07
C ASN A 111 13.67 -0.63 -9.56
N HIS A 112 14.24 -0.76 -8.36
CA HIS A 112 14.85 0.39 -7.66
C HIS A 112 16.24 0.08 -7.10
N VAL A 113 17.01 -0.83 -7.73
CA VAL A 113 18.33 -1.25 -7.25
C VAL A 113 19.21 -0.04 -6.88
N ASP A 114 19.27 0.97 -7.74
CA ASP A 114 20.11 2.17 -7.52
C ASP A 114 19.52 3.19 -6.51
N GLN A 115 18.28 3.03 -6.09
CA GLN A 115 17.55 3.96 -5.20
C GLN A 115 16.81 3.21 -4.08
N PHE A 116 17.26 2.00 -3.73
CA PHE A 116 16.49 1.13 -2.85
C PHE A 116 16.40 1.67 -1.42
N GLU A 117 17.45 2.31 -0.92
CA GLU A 117 17.41 3.05 0.35
C GLU A 117 16.27 4.07 0.37
N ASP A 118 16.19 4.90 -0.68
CA ASP A 118 15.14 5.93 -0.78
C ASP A 118 13.74 5.31 -0.86
N ALA A 119 13.55 4.22 -1.59
CA ALA A 119 12.28 3.53 -1.69
C ALA A 119 11.81 2.96 -0.34
N VAL A 120 12.72 2.31 0.41
CA VAL A 120 12.44 1.79 1.75
C VAL A 120 12.14 2.94 2.72
N TYR A 121 12.98 3.97 2.73
CA TYR A 121 12.76 5.16 3.55
C TYR A 121 11.40 5.81 3.27
N LEU A 122 11.05 6.00 2.00
CA LEU A 122 9.79 6.62 1.60
C LEU A 122 8.58 5.83 2.12
N CYS A 123 8.57 4.52 1.93
CA CYS A 123 7.51 3.67 2.47
C CYS A 123 7.37 3.84 3.99
N LEU A 124 8.46 3.70 4.74
CA LEU A 124 8.44 3.77 6.21
C LEU A 124 8.17 5.17 6.77
N SER A 125 8.47 6.23 6.02
CA SER A 125 8.20 7.61 6.44
C SER A 125 6.76 8.04 6.16
N ARG A 126 6.06 7.37 5.25
CA ARG A 126 4.71 7.75 4.81
C ARG A 126 3.62 6.77 5.27
N THR A 127 3.97 5.53 5.56
CA THR A 127 3.03 4.47 5.90
C THR A 127 3.44 3.73 7.17
N ASP A 128 2.63 2.77 7.60
CA ASP A 128 2.85 2.01 8.84
C ASP A 128 3.89 0.89 8.70
N GLY A 129 4.34 0.61 7.46
CA GLY A 129 5.32 -0.45 7.23
C GLY A 129 5.70 -0.61 5.76
N VAL A 130 6.59 -1.57 5.50
CA VAL A 130 7.03 -1.91 4.15
C VAL A 130 7.10 -3.41 3.95
N MET A 131 6.67 -3.89 2.79
CA MET A 131 6.91 -5.24 2.28
C MET A 131 7.88 -5.16 1.10
N VAL A 132 8.94 -5.95 1.14
CA VAL A 132 9.89 -6.05 0.03
C VAL A 132 9.65 -7.35 -0.73
N PHE A 133 9.32 -7.27 -1.99
CA PHE A 133 9.18 -8.36 -2.92
C PHE A 133 10.33 -8.30 -3.93
N ASP A 134 11.22 -9.29 -4.05
CA ASP A 134 11.28 -10.43 -3.15
C ASP A 134 12.72 -10.66 -2.68
N ILE A 135 12.91 -11.64 -1.82
CA ILE A 135 14.20 -11.99 -1.22
C ILE A 135 15.27 -12.36 -2.24
N ILE A 136 14.88 -12.91 -3.39
CA ILE A 136 15.84 -13.31 -4.43
C ILE A 136 16.53 -12.07 -4.99
N GLN A 137 15.77 -11.04 -5.38
CA GLN A 137 16.34 -9.79 -5.88
C GLN A 137 17.16 -9.04 -4.82
N VAL A 138 16.76 -9.14 -3.54
CA VAL A 138 17.53 -8.55 -2.44
C VAL A 138 18.92 -9.20 -2.34
N ILE A 139 18.97 -10.53 -2.46
CA ILE A 139 20.25 -11.28 -2.41
C ILE A 139 21.08 -11.03 -3.67
N GLU A 140 20.47 -11.11 -4.85
CA GLU A 140 21.18 -10.99 -6.14
C GLU A 140 21.78 -9.60 -6.35
N ASN A 141 21.13 -8.56 -5.81
CA ASN A 141 21.57 -7.17 -5.95
C ASN A 141 22.24 -6.61 -4.67
N ASP A 142 22.47 -7.45 -3.65
CA ASP A 142 23.12 -7.07 -2.37
C ASP A 142 22.48 -5.86 -1.68
N LEU A 143 21.15 -5.83 -1.58
CA LEU A 143 20.37 -4.67 -1.10
C LEU A 143 20.20 -4.60 0.43
N TRP A 144 20.85 -5.47 1.19
CA TRP A 144 20.69 -5.52 2.66
C TRP A 144 21.10 -4.21 3.36
N ASP A 145 22.19 -3.62 2.92
CA ASP A 145 22.66 -2.36 3.49
C ASP A 145 21.77 -1.18 3.10
N ASP A 146 21.17 -1.20 1.89
CA ASP A 146 20.20 -0.19 1.46
C ASP A 146 18.92 -0.27 2.29
N ILE A 147 18.41 -1.47 2.52
CA ILE A 147 17.26 -1.70 3.40
C ILE A 147 17.55 -1.15 4.79
N LYS A 148 18.71 -1.51 5.36
CA LYS A 148 19.11 -1.04 6.69
C LYS A 148 19.20 0.48 6.76
N ARG A 149 19.84 1.13 5.80
CA ARG A 149 19.96 2.60 5.76
C ARG A 149 18.60 3.28 5.63
N GLY A 150 17.70 2.74 4.80
CA GLY A 150 16.34 3.25 4.66
C GLY A 150 15.56 3.18 5.97
N ILE A 151 15.65 2.07 6.71
CA ILE A 151 15.07 1.90 8.04
C ILE A 151 15.66 2.91 9.04
N ASP A 152 16.99 2.94 9.16
CA ASP A 152 17.70 3.82 10.11
C ASP A 152 17.32 5.31 9.88
N ARG A 153 17.16 5.72 8.60
CA ARG A 153 16.75 7.07 8.21
C ARG A 153 15.31 7.38 8.62
N ALA A 154 14.39 6.47 8.40
CA ALA A 154 12.98 6.65 8.78
C ALA A 154 12.81 6.71 10.30
N GLU A 155 13.47 5.85 11.05
CA GLU A 155 13.46 5.87 12.52
C GLU A 155 14.04 7.18 13.11
N LYS A 156 15.10 7.70 12.51
CA LYS A 156 15.70 8.95 12.93
C LYS A 156 14.75 10.14 12.76
N GLU A 157 14.04 10.19 11.65
CA GLU A 157 13.04 11.23 11.40
C GLU A 157 11.89 11.17 12.39
N GLN A 158 11.33 9.99 12.64
CA GLN A 158 10.24 9.78 13.59
C GLN A 158 10.62 10.17 15.03
N LYS A 159 11.89 9.98 15.44
CA LYS A 159 12.41 10.41 16.75
C LYS A 159 12.56 11.93 16.87
N THR A 160 12.72 12.63 15.76
CA THR A 160 12.89 14.09 15.73
C THR A 160 11.54 14.84 15.74
N GLN A 161 10.47 14.17 15.36
CA GLN A 161 9.11 14.74 15.30
C GLN A 161 8.31 14.56 16.62
N LYS A 162 8.85 13.81 17.57
CA LYS A 162 8.28 13.62 18.93
C LYS A 162 8.94 14.55 19.93
#